data_6975ea6f86990c170df440ae9b70be68
#
_entry.id   6975ea6f86990c170df440ae9b70be68
#
_cell.length_a   1.000
_cell.length_b   1.000
_cell.length_c   1.000
_cell.angle_alpha   90.00
_cell.angle_beta   90.00
_cell.angle_gamma   90.00
#
_symmetry.space_group_name_H-M   'P 1'
#
loop_
_entity.id
_entity.type
_entity.pdbx_description
1 polymer ?
#
loop_
_entity_poly.entity_id
_entity_poly.type
_entity_poly.pdbx_seq_one_letter_code
_entity_poly.pdbx_strand_id
1 'polypeptide(L)'
;TTRMRLSLRLRLVQAVLVALVLRLASHTAALPAERVVLCFGDSLTAGLGVAPDEAYPALLAARLHAAGYRYRVVNAGVSGDTTAGGLRRVDWALRLNPDIVILALGANDGLRGQDLAGVRANLDQMVERFQQSGARVLLAGMRLPPNYGRPYAEEFRRMYAAVARKRSVPFMPFLLDGVGGNPRLNQPDGIHPTAEGHRVIVERLWPHLRPLLTR
;
A
#
# COMPACT_ATOMS: atom_id res chain seq x y z
N THR A 1 55.28 25.86 -40.92
CA THR A 1 54.34 24.73 -41.26
C THR A 1 54.27 23.68 -40.16
N THR A 2 55.35 23.39 -39.44
CA THR A 2 55.40 22.35 -38.38
C THR A 2 54.61 22.73 -37.09
N ARG A 3 54.71 24.00 -36.65
CA ARG A 3 53.98 24.52 -35.44
C ARG A 3 52.48 24.51 -35.63
N MET A 4 51.97 24.76 -36.84
CA MET A 4 50.53 24.78 -37.13
C MET A 4 49.89 23.39 -37.09
N ARG A 5 50.62 22.35 -37.52
CA ARG A 5 50.18 20.95 -37.46
C ARG A 5 50.16 20.40 -36.03
N LEU A 6 51.04 20.85 -35.16
CA LEU A 6 51.11 20.45 -33.78
C LEU A 6 49.90 21.03 -32.97
N SER A 7 49.55 22.31 -33.21
CA SER A 7 48.40 22.95 -32.60
C SER A 7 47.06 22.33 -33.01
N LEU A 8 46.95 21.88 -34.29
CA LEU A 8 45.75 21.24 -34.80
C LEU A 8 45.54 19.83 -34.17
N ARG A 9 46.64 19.07 -34.02
CA ARG A 9 46.60 17.75 -33.35
C ARG A 9 46.22 17.87 -31.87
N LEU A 10 46.72 18.88 -31.16
CA LEU A 10 46.40 19.13 -29.75
C LEU A 10 44.91 19.50 -29.56
N ARG A 11 44.37 20.31 -30.46
CA ARG A 11 42.94 20.68 -30.45
C ARG A 11 42.03 19.49 -30.77
N LEU A 12 42.46 18.59 -31.69
CA LEU A 12 41.71 17.36 -31.98
C LEU A 12 41.68 16.42 -30.75
N VAL A 13 42.81 16.23 -30.09
CA VAL A 13 42.90 15.39 -28.86
C VAL A 13 42.05 15.98 -27.74
N GLN A 14 42.08 17.31 -27.56
CA GLN A 14 41.21 17.96 -26.57
C GLN A 14 39.72 17.80 -26.92
N ALA A 15 39.32 17.95 -28.17
CA ALA A 15 37.93 17.75 -28.59
C ALA A 15 37.46 16.32 -28.41
N VAL A 16 38.32 15.32 -28.69
CA VAL A 16 38.00 13.91 -28.45
C VAL A 16 37.89 13.58 -26.98
N LEU A 17 38.77 14.13 -26.12
CA LEU A 17 38.71 13.98 -24.67
C LEU A 17 37.44 14.60 -24.07
N VAL A 18 37.07 15.81 -24.50
CA VAL A 18 35.84 16.48 -24.09
C VAL A 18 34.61 15.69 -24.52
N ALA A 19 34.59 15.18 -25.74
CA ALA A 19 33.50 14.32 -26.27
C ALA A 19 33.39 13.00 -25.50
N LEU A 20 34.52 12.41 -25.10
CA LEU A 20 34.55 11.18 -24.29
C LEU A 20 34.04 11.43 -22.85
N VAL A 21 34.45 12.54 -22.26
CA VAL A 21 33.97 12.95 -20.92
C VAL A 21 32.48 13.26 -20.94
N LEU A 22 31.99 13.94 -21.99
CA LEU A 22 30.55 14.21 -22.16
C LEU A 22 29.76 12.93 -22.39
N ARG A 23 30.30 11.93 -23.09
CA ARG A 23 29.65 10.63 -23.25
C ARG A 23 29.65 9.80 -21.98
N LEU A 24 30.67 9.87 -21.14
CA LEU A 24 30.73 9.22 -19.84
C LEU A 24 29.76 9.86 -18.82
N ALA A 25 29.57 11.17 -18.87
CA ALA A 25 28.60 11.88 -18.03
C ALA A 25 27.14 11.59 -18.37
N SER A 26 26.85 11.10 -19.62
CA SER A 26 25.48 10.79 -20.07
C SER A 26 24.97 9.42 -19.61
N HIS A 27 25.77 8.61 -18.92
CA HIS A 27 25.42 7.26 -18.45
C HIS A 27 25.17 7.19 -16.95
N THR A 28 24.80 8.29 -16.30
CA THR A 28 24.13 8.17 -15.00
C THR A 28 22.74 7.59 -15.28
N ALA A 29 22.65 6.26 -15.36
CA ALA A 29 21.39 5.57 -15.32
C ALA A 29 20.67 6.06 -14.05
N ALA A 30 19.63 6.87 -14.22
CA ALA A 30 18.77 7.26 -13.11
C ALA A 30 18.33 5.96 -12.44
N LEU A 31 18.65 5.78 -11.17
CA LEU A 31 18.15 4.64 -10.41
C LEU A 31 16.64 4.61 -10.63
N PRO A 32 16.06 3.45 -10.99
CA PRO A 32 14.63 3.37 -11.19
C PRO A 32 13.93 3.91 -9.94
N ALA A 33 12.98 4.81 -10.12
CA ALA A 33 12.23 5.42 -9.04
C ALA A 33 11.73 4.32 -8.10
N GLU A 34 11.95 4.49 -6.80
CA GLU A 34 11.55 3.51 -5.79
C GLU A 34 10.03 3.37 -5.82
N ARG A 35 9.54 2.17 -6.10
CA ARG A 35 8.10 1.89 -6.13
C ARG A 35 7.52 1.89 -4.72
N VAL A 36 6.28 2.31 -4.58
CA VAL A 36 5.63 2.48 -3.29
C VAL A 36 4.42 1.56 -3.15
N VAL A 37 4.40 0.76 -2.08
CA VAL A 37 3.19 0.12 -1.56
C VAL A 37 2.70 0.95 -0.39
N LEU A 38 1.54 1.56 -0.51
CA LEU A 38 0.88 2.32 0.55
C LEU A 38 -0.12 1.43 1.28
N CYS A 39 0.10 1.18 2.57
CA CYS A 39 -0.88 0.56 3.44
C CYS A 39 -1.77 1.66 4.05
N PHE A 40 -2.96 1.84 3.49
CA PHE A 40 -3.89 2.90 3.84
C PHE A 40 -5.05 2.33 4.67
N GLY A 41 -5.07 2.61 5.97
CA GLY A 41 -6.01 1.97 6.89
C GLY A 41 -6.17 2.67 8.23
N ASP A 42 -6.70 1.93 9.18
CA ASP A 42 -6.97 2.38 10.55
C ASP A 42 -5.93 1.83 11.57
N SER A 43 -6.36 1.53 12.80
CA SER A 43 -5.52 0.98 13.86
C SER A 43 -4.88 -0.37 13.51
N LEU A 44 -5.54 -1.19 12.70
CA LEU A 44 -5.01 -2.48 12.24
C LEU A 44 -3.79 -2.27 11.34
N THR A 45 -3.81 -1.23 10.53
CA THR A 45 -2.68 -0.85 9.66
C THR A 45 -1.61 -0.10 10.46
N ALA A 46 -2.02 0.79 11.37
CA ALA A 46 -1.08 1.51 12.23
C ALA A 46 -0.23 0.58 13.11
N GLY A 47 -0.75 -0.60 13.47
CA GLY A 47 -0.11 -1.54 14.38
C GLY A 47 -0.36 -1.16 15.84
N LEU A 48 -1.61 -0.78 16.17
CA LEU A 48 -1.96 -0.41 17.54
C LEU A 48 -1.65 -1.55 18.53
N GLY A 49 -0.84 -1.24 19.56
CA GLY A 49 -0.50 -2.16 20.62
C GLY A 49 0.65 -3.12 20.34
N VAL A 50 1.32 -3.01 19.18
CA VAL A 50 2.57 -3.73 18.85
C VAL A 50 3.70 -2.76 18.53
N ALA A 51 4.93 -3.25 18.52
CA ALA A 51 6.07 -2.43 18.08
C ALA A 51 5.97 -2.10 16.59
N PRO A 52 6.53 -0.96 16.14
CA PRO A 52 6.41 -0.54 14.73
C PRO A 52 6.91 -1.56 13.70
N ASP A 53 7.95 -2.32 14.03
CA ASP A 53 8.54 -3.38 13.19
C ASP A 53 7.73 -4.69 13.22
N GLU A 54 6.80 -4.84 14.17
CA GLU A 54 5.88 -5.98 14.28
C GLU A 54 4.55 -5.73 13.54
N ALA A 55 4.26 -4.48 13.17
CA ALA A 55 3.05 -4.15 12.41
C ALA A 55 3.12 -4.76 10.99
N TYR A 56 1.97 -5.20 10.47
CA TYR A 56 1.94 -5.88 9.16
C TYR A 56 2.58 -5.09 8.01
N PRO A 57 2.55 -3.75 7.94
CA PRO A 57 3.23 -3.02 6.88
C PRO A 57 4.76 -3.20 6.92
N ALA A 58 5.37 -3.21 8.11
CA ALA A 58 6.81 -3.45 8.27
C ALA A 58 7.18 -4.90 7.92
N LEU A 59 6.39 -5.87 8.39
CA LEU A 59 6.56 -7.28 8.04
C LEU A 59 6.38 -7.53 6.54
N LEU A 60 5.47 -6.81 5.90
CA LEU A 60 5.28 -6.86 4.45
C LEU A 60 6.50 -6.31 3.70
N ALA A 61 7.10 -5.21 4.19
CA ALA A 61 8.33 -4.67 3.61
C ALA A 61 9.46 -5.71 3.64
N ALA A 62 9.66 -6.37 4.78
CA ALA A 62 10.65 -7.44 4.93
C ALA A 62 10.37 -8.61 3.95
N ARG A 63 9.11 -9.02 3.81
CA ARG A 63 8.71 -10.10 2.89
C ARG A 63 8.93 -9.73 1.42
N LEU A 64 8.60 -8.49 1.02
CA LEU A 64 8.84 -8.00 -0.34
C LEU A 64 10.33 -8.03 -0.67
N HIS A 65 11.16 -7.53 0.23
CA HIS A 65 12.61 -7.54 0.09
C HIS A 65 13.16 -8.98 -0.03
N ALA A 66 12.75 -9.88 0.86
CA ALA A 66 13.16 -11.29 0.83
C ALA A 66 12.72 -12.01 -0.47
N ALA A 67 11.60 -11.60 -1.08
CA ALA A 67 11.12 -12.11 -2.36
C ALA A 67 11.74 -11.41 -3.58
N GLY A 68 12.70 -10.49 -3.39
CA GLY A 68 13.44 -9.79 -4.46
C GLY A 68 12.66 -8.64 -5.12
N TYR A 69 11.60 -8.15 -4.50
CA TYR A 69 10.86 -6.97 -4.97
C TYR A 69 11.42 -5.68 -4.38
N ARG A 70 11.54 -4.64 -5.20
CA ARG A 70 12.02 -3.31 -4.79
C ARG A 70 10.84 -2.35 -4.60
N TYR A 71 10.21 -2.46 -3.44
CA TYR A 71 9.14 -1.57 -3.02
C TYR A 71 9.43 -1.01 -1.63
N ARG A 72 9.25 0.28 -1.47
CA ARG A 72 9.13 0.91 -0.16
C ARG A 72 7.68 0.74 0.32
N VAL A 73 7.48 0.20 1.51
CA VAL A 73 6.17 0.11 2.13
C VAL A 73 5.97 1.31 3.04
N VAL A 74 4.88 2.02 2.85
CA VAL A 74 4.49 3.15 3.69
C VAL A 74 3.30 2.76 4.54
N ASN A 75 3.46 2.84 5.86
CA ASN A 75 2.36 2.70 6.80
C ASN A 75 1.61 4.03 6.89
N ALA A 76 0.40 4.07 6.37
CA ALA A 76 -0.54 5.20 6.44
C ALA A 76 -1.78 4.82 7.26
N GLY A 77 -1.61 4.01 8.29
CA GLY A 77 -2.65 3.70 9.27
C GLY A 77 -2.87 4.86 10.25
N VAL A 78 -4.12 5.13 10.55
CA VAL A 78 -4.53 6.12 11.57
C VAL A 78 -5.53 5.48 12.50
N SER A 79 -5.13 5.27 13.76
CA SER A 79 -6.00 4.60 14.75
C SER A 79 -7.32 5.33 14.93
N GLY A 80 -8.43 4.57 14.90
CA GLY A 80 -9.78 5.09 15.02
C GLY A 80 -10.34 5.71 13.73
N ASP A 81 -9.58 5.71 12.62
CA ASP A 81 -10.03 6.32 11.37
C ASP A 81 -11.24 5.58 10.78
N THR A 82 -12.11 6.34 10.14
CA THR A 82 -13.29 5.87 9.42
C THR A 82 -13.11 6.03 7.92
N THR A 83 -14.03 5.49 7.13
CA THR A 83 -14.01 5.72 5.67
C THR A 83 -14.13 7.20 5.31
N ALA A 84 -14.91 7.99 6.07
CA ALA A 84 -14.99 9.43 5.91
C ALA A 84 -13.67 10.13 6.27
N GLY A 85 -12.98 9.69 7.32
CA GLY A 85 -11.66 10.17 7.70
C GLY A 85 -10.62 9.87 6.61
N GLY A 86 -10.59 8.62 6.15
CA GLY A 86 -9.73 8.18 5.06
C GLY A 86 -9.93 9.01 3.79
N LEU A 87 -11.19 9.24 3.39
CA LEU A 87 -11.50 10.02 2.19
C LEU A 87 -10.93 11.45 2.27
N ARG A 88 -10.99 12.11 3.43
CA ARG A 88 -10.42 13.45 3.63
C ARG A 88 -8.89 13.51 3.48
N ARG A 89 -8.17 12.40 3.70
CA ARG A 89 -6.71 12.35 3.61
C ARG A 89 -6.16 11.67 2.34
N VAL A 90 -7.03 11.33 1.38
CA VAL A 90 -6.59 10.73 0.11
C VAL A 90 -5.61 11.64 -0.63
N ASP A 91 -5.82 12.97 -0.66
CA ASP A 91 -4.90 13.90 -1.33
C ASP A 91 -3.50 13.90 -0.72
N TRP A 92 -3.41 13.75 0.59
CA TRP A 92 -2.12 13.55 1.25
C TRP A 92 -1.48 12.23 0.82
N ALA A 93 -2.24 11.16 0.76
CA ALA A 93 -1.75 9.84 0.36
C ALA A 93 -1.27 9.82 -1.09
N LEU A 94 -1.95 10.52 -1.99
CA LEU A 94 -1.56 10.65 -3.40
C LEU A 94 -0.22 11.35 -3.61
N ARG A 95 0.17 12.29 -2.71
CA ARG A 95 1.49 12.93 -2.77
C ARG A 95 2.67 11.97 -2.53
N LEU A 96 2.40 10.78 -2.01
CA LEU A 96 3.41 9.71 -1.84
C LEU A 96 3.66 8.93 -3.13
N ASN A 97 2.94 9.23 -4.22
CA ASN A 97 3.00 8.56 -5.51
C ASN A 97 2.96 7.03 -5.40
N PRO A 98 1.90 6.45 -4.80
CA PRO A 98 1.82 5.01 -4.61
C PRO A 98 1.63 4.28 -5.93
N ASP A 99 2.41 3.21 -6.16
CA ASP A 99 2.19 2.27 -7.26
C ASP A 99 1.09 1.25 -6.91
N ILE A 100 1.01 0.90 -5.62
CA ILE A 100 0.02 -0.03 -5.08
C ILE A 100 -0.53 0.56 -3.79
N VAL A 101 -1.84 0.49 -3.62
CA VAL A 101 -2.53 0.85 -2.38
C VAL A 101 -3.25 -0.38 -1.83
N ILE A 102 -2.93 -0.74 -0.60
CA ILE A 102 -3.72 -1.69 0.19
C ILE A 102 -4.70 -0.85 1.01
N LEU A 103 -5.97 -0.81 0.58
CA LEU A 103 -7.02 -0.04 1.24
C LEU A 103 -7.75 -0.92 2.24
N ALA A 104 -7.58 -0.64 3.53
CA ALA A 104 -8.12 -1.40 4.65
C ALA A 104 -8.80 -0.46 5.67
N LEU A 105 -9.97 0.04 5.31
CA LEU A 105 -10.80 0.95 6.11
C LEU A 105 -12.24 0.47 6.20
N GLY A 106 -12.97 0.97 7.21
CA GLY A 106 -14.39 0.74 7.41
C GLY A 106 -14.71 -0.08 8.66
N ALA A 107 -13.71 -0.69 9.32
CA ALA A 107 -13.93 -1.39 10.58
C ALA A 107 -14.58 -0.49 11.63
N ASN A 108 -14.04 0.73 11.81
CA ASN A 108 -14.58 1.70 12.76
C ASN A 108 -15.99 2.20 12.40
N ASP A 109 -16.30 2.30 11.10
CA ASP A 109 -17.66 2.64 10.64
C ASP A 109 -18.63 1.53 11.05
N GLY A 110 -18.30 0.28 10.76
CA GLY A 110 -19.12 -0.87 11.12
C GLY A 110 -19.29 -1.05 12.63
N LEU A 111 -18.21 -0.95 13.41
CA LEU A 111 -18.24 -1.04 14.87
C LEU A 111 -19.07 0.08 15.54
N ARG A 112 -19.22 1.22 14.88
CA ARG A 112 -20.06 2.34 15.33
C ARG A 112 -21.48 2.31 14.76
N GLY A 113 -21.85 1.27 14.01
CA GLY A 113 -23.18 1.12 13.42
C GLY A 113 -23.53 2.20 12.41
N GLN A 114 -22.56 2.72 11.66
CA GLN A 114 -22.80 3.81 10.70
C GLN A 114 -23.61 3.33 9.49
N ASP A 115 -24.23 4.28 8.78
CA ASP A 115 -24.95 4.02 7.54
C ASP A 115 -24.03 3.42 6.48
N LEU A 116 -24.32 2.19 6.05
CA LEU A 116 -23.48 1.45 5.11
C LEU A 116 -23.52 2.01 3.68
N ALA A 117 -24.54 2.75 3.32
CA ALA A 117 -24.57 3.42 2.01
C ALA A 117 -23.49 4.50 1.92
N GLY A 118 -23.33 5.31 2.98
CA GLY A 118 -22.26 6.30 3.10
C GLY A 118 -20.87 5.66 3.15
N VAL A 119 -20.71 4.60 3.95
CA VAL A 119 -19.44 3.84 4.04
C VAL A 119 -19.02 3.30 2.66
N ARG A 120 -19.97 2.68 1.95
CA ARG A 120 -19.73 2.16 0.59
C ARG A 120 -19.36 3.28 -0.39
N ALA A 121 -20.04 4.41 -0.33
CA ALA A 121 -19.74 5.57 -1.19
C ALA A 121 -18.33 6.10 -0.94
N ASN A 122 -17.89 6.20 0.32
CA ASN A 122 -16.56 6.64 0.68
C ASN A 122 -15.48 5.66 0.16
N LEU A 123 -15.68 4.35 0.34
CA LEU A 123 -14.77 3.33 -0.18
C LEU A 123 -14.67 3.39 -1.71
N ASP A 124 -15.81 3.52 -2.38
CA ASP A 124 -15.89 3.62 -3.84
C ASP A 124 -15.10 4.84 -4.36
N GLN A 125 -15.28 6.01 -3.74
CA GLN A 125 -14.56 7.23 -4.09
C GLN A 125 -13.04 7.11 -3.82
N MET A 126 -12.64 6.51 -2.69
CA MET A 126 -11.21 6.30 -2.42
C MET A 126 -10.56 5.40 -3.47
N VAL A 127 -11.19 4.27 -3.81
CA VAL A 127 -10.69 3.37 -4.86
C VAL A 127 -10.57 4.11 -6.18
N GLU A 128 -11.61 4.85 -6.58
CA GLU A 128 -11.59 5.65 -7.80
C GLU A 128 -10.43 6.63 -7.86
N ARG A 129 -10.23 7.42 -6.79
CA ARG A 129 -9.18 8.43 -6.74
C ARG A 129 -7.78 7.82 -6.81
N PHE A 130 -7.54 6.69 -6.13
CA PHE A 130 -6.28 5.96 -6.25
C PHE A 130 -6.08 5.39 -7.66
N GLN A 131 -7.12 4.83 -8.29
CA GLN A 131 -7.02 4.35 -9.67
C GLN A 131 -6.75 5.49 -10.67
N GLN A 132 -7.38 6.65 -10.51
CA GLN A 132 -7.15 7.83 -11.34
C GLN A 132 -5.72 8.36 -11.25
N SER A 133 -5.03 8.15 -10.13
CA SER A 133 -3.61 8.48 -10.00
C SER A 133 -2.66 7.47 -10.65
N GLY A 134 -3.19 6.36 -11.19
CA GLY A 134 -2.40 5.26 -11.76
C GLY A 134 -2.04 4.17 -10.76
N ALA A 135 -2.43 4.28 -9.49
CA ALA A 135 -2.18 3.26 -8.49
C ALA A 135 -3.06 2.02 -8.70
N ARG A 136 -2.49 0.83 -8.52
CA ARG A 136 -3.23 -0.42 -8.42
C ARG A 136 -3.76 -0.56 -7.00
N VAL A 137 -5.03 -0.85 -6.85
CA VAL A 137 -5.67 -0.95 -5.52
C VAL A 137 -5.98 -2.40 -5.19
N LEU A 138 -5.56 -2.84 -4.01
CA LEU A 138 -6.05 -4.05 -3.35
C LEU A 138 -7.02 -3.60 -2.25
N LEU A 139 -8.30 -3.91 -2.42
CA LEU A 139 -9.29 -3.64 -1.38
C LEU A 139 -9.32 -4.80 -0.38
N ALA A 140 -9.05 -4.50 0.90
CA ALA A 140 -9.15 -5.45 1.99
C ALA A 140 -10.47 -5.24 2.74
N GLY A 141 -11.32 -6.27 2.74
CA GLY A 141 -12.60 -6.25 3.42
C GLY A 141 -12.48 -6.52 4.91
N MET A 142 -13.57 -6.22 5.62
CA MET A 142 -13.72 -6.46 7.04
C MET A 142 -14.99 -7.25 7.34
N ARG A 143 -15.04 -7.84 8.54
CA ARG A 143 -16.22 -8.50 9.09
C ARG A 143 -16.51 -7.96 10.49
N LEU A 144 -17.77 -7.92 10.85
CA LEU A 144 -18.19 -7.53 12.20
C LEU A 144 -18.36 -8.77 13.09
N PRO A 145 -18.14 -8.62 14.40
CA PRO A 145 -18.50 -9.63 15.38
C PRO A 145 -20.00 -9.97 15.33
N PRO A 146 -20.41 -11.18 15.75
CA PRO A 146 -21.79 -11.64 15.57
C PRO A 146 -22.85 -10.86 16.38
N ASN A 147 -22.44 -10.09 17.37
CA ASN A 147 -23.32 -9.26 18.20
C ASN A 147 -23.90 -8.00 17.49
N TYR A 148 -23.47 -7.71 16.27
CA TYR A 148 -24.00 -6.57 15.48
C TYR A 148 -25.29 -6.88 14.73
N GLY A 149 -25.82 -8.08 14.88
CA GLY A 149 -27.02 -8.52 14.16
C GLY A 149 -26.72 -8.97 12.73
N ARG A 150 -27.35 -10.08 12.34
CA ARG A 150 -27.09 -10.78 11.08
C ARG A 150 -27.31 -9.90 9.83
N PRO A 151 -28.42 -9.14 9.71
CA PRO A 151 -28.66 -8.33 8.52
C PRO A 151 -27.55 -7.28 8.29
N TYR A 152 -27.19 -6.52 9.33
CA TYR A 152 -26.17 -5.47 9.24
C TYR A 152 -24.78 -6.05 8.96
N ALA A 153 -24.37 -7.10 9.66
CA ALA A 153 -23.07 -7.74 9.46
C ALA A 153 -22.92 -8.33 8.05
N GLU A 154 -23.98 -8.91 7.49
CA GLU A 154 -23.99 -9.43 6.12
C GLU A 154 -23.95 -8.31 5.07
N GLU A 155 -24.68 -7.24 5.27
CA GLU A 155 -24.64 -6.08 4.38
C GLU A 155 -23.26 -5.43 4.40
N PHE A 156 -22.68 -5.23 5.62
CA PHE A 156 -21.32 -4.73 5.82
C PHE A 156 -20.30 -5.57 5.04
N ARG A 157 -20.34 -6.88 5.17
CA ARG A 157 -19.45 -7.78 4.43
C ARG A 157 -19.63 -7.68 2.91
N ARG A 158 -20.88 -7.61 2.44
CA ARG A 158 -21.21 -7.59 1.00
C ARG A 158 -20.82 -6.28 0.32
N MET A 159 -20.83 -5.16 1.03
CA MET A 159 -20.50 -3.86 0.44
C MET A 159 -19.08 -3.80 -0.14
N TYR A 160 -18.08 -4.41 0.53
CA TYR A 160 -16.70 -4.46 0.01
C TYR A 160 -16.61 -5.21 -1.31
N ALA A 161 -17.23 -6.38 -1.37
CA ALA A 161 -17.26 -7.16 -2.62
C ALA A 161 -17.98 -6.41 -3.75
N ALA A 162 -19.00 -5.61 -3.42
CA ALA A 162 -19.72 -4.77 -4.39
C ALA A 162 -18.82 -3.65 -4.93
N VAL A 163 -18.07 -2.96 -4.06
CA VAL A 163 -17.09 -1.93 -4.46
C VAL A 163 -15.99 -2.56 -5.31
N ALA A 164 -15.41 -3.67 -4.88
CA ALA A 164 -14.35 -4.35 -5.63
C ALA A 164 -14.79 -4.74 -7.04
N ARG A 165 -15.99 -5.31 -7.20
CA ARG A 165 -16.58 -5.65 -8.51
C ARG A 165 -16.83 -4.39 -9.36
N LYS A 166 -17.45 -3.36 -8.77
CA LYS A 166 -17.75 -2.11 -9.48
C LYS A 166 -16.49 -1.45 -10.04
N ARG A 167 -15.40 -1.47 -9.27
CA ARG A 167 -14.12 -0.83 -9.62
C ARG A 167 -13.13 -1.77 -10.29
N SER A 168 -13.48 -3.05 -10.46
CA SER A 168 -12.62 -4.08 -11.05
C SER A 168 -11.24 -4.18 -10.37
N VAL A 169 -11.22 -4.12 -9.03
CA VAL A 169 -9.99 -4.23 -8.24
C VAL A 169 -9.89 -5.58 -7.55
N PRO A 170 -8.66 -6.11 -7.36
CA PRO A 170 -8.40 -7.24 -6.49
C PRO A 170 -8.99 -7.05 -5.10
N PHE A 171 -9.51 -8.14 -4.54
CA PHE A 171 -10.25 -8.13 -3.29
C PHE A 171 -9.76 -9.22 -2.34
N MET A 172 -9.33 -8.81 -1.14
CA MET A 172 -9.12 -9.70 -0.01
C MET A 172 -10.39 -9.68 0.85
N PRO A 173 -11.15 -10.78 0.97
CA PRO A 173 -12.47 -10.76 1.61
C PRO A 173 -12.46 -10.39 3.09
N PHE A 174 -11.35 -10.65 3.80
CA PHE A 174 -11.20 -10.35 5.21
C PHE A 174 -9.73 -10.15 5.57
N LEU A 175 -9.36 -8.94 5.98
CA LEU A 175 -7.98 -8.61 6.38
C LEU A 175 -7.49 -9.49 7.55
N LEU A 176 -8.39 -9.78 8.51
CA LEU A 176 -8.10 -10.60 9.69
C LEU A 176 -8.40 -12.09 9.47
N ASP A 177 -8.31 -12.60 8.23
CA ASP A 177 -8.51 -14.02 7.96
C ASP A 177 -7.47 -14.87 8.71
N GLY A 178 -7.97 -15.85 9.47
CA GLY A 178 -7.17 -16.69 10.38
C GLY A 178 -6.76 -16.00 11.70
N VAL A 179 -7.05 -14.70 11.88
CA VAL A 179 -6.74 -13.92 13.09
C VAL A 179 -8.00 -13.58 13.87
N GLY A 180 -9.02 -13.04 13.20
CA GLY A 180 -10.24 -12.57 13.85
C GLY A 180 -10.92 -13.67 14.65
N GLY A 181 -11.23 -13.36 15.92
CA GLY A 181 -11.86 -14.29 16.85
C GLY A 181 -10.90 -15.33 17.48
N ASN A 182 -9.62 -15.32 17.18
CA ASN A 182 -8.63 -16.18 17.82
C ASN A 182 -7.95 -15.44 19.00
N PRO A 183 -8.20 -15.84 20.28
CA PRO A 183 -7.66 -15.12 21.43
C PRO A 183 -6.13 -15.09 21.51
N ARG A 184 -5.44 -16.04 20.90
CA ARG A 184 -3.96 -16.07 20.87
C ARG A 184 -3.37 -15.09 19.88
N LEU A 185 -4.13 -14.70 18.86
CA LEU A 185 -3.69 -13.82 17.78
C LEU A 185 -4.24 -12.40 17.93
N ASN A 186 -5.09 -12.15 18.93
CA ASN A 186 -5.63 -10.84 19.25
C ASN A 186 -5.23 -10.43 20.66
N GLN A 187 -5.10 -9.13 20.85
CA GLN A 187 -4.91 -8.49 22.15
C GLN A 187 -6.15 -8.72 23.05
N PRO A 188 -6.08 -8.39 24.34
CA PRO A 188 -7.20 -8.61 25.27
C PRO A 188 -8.52 -7.96 24.87
N ASP A 189 -8.48 -6.92 24.02
CA ASP A 189 -9.68 -6.27 23.48
C ASP A 189 -10.42 -7.11 22.40
N GLY A 190 -9.81 -8.18 21.91
CA GLY A 190 -10.38 -9.13 20.97
C GLY A 190 -10.49 -8.65 19.51
N ILE A 191 -10.03 -7.44 19.20
CA ILE A 191 -10.16 -6.82 17.86
C ILE A 191 -8.82 -6.38 17.23
N HIS A 192 -7.81 -6.10 18.05
CA HIS A 192 -6.47 -5.74 17.56
C HIS A 192 -5.54 -6.96 17.57
N PRO A 193 -4.82 -7.24 16.48
CA PRO A 193 -3.89 -8.36 16.42
C PRO A 193 -2.71 -8.19 17.37
N THR A 194 -2.19 -9.32 17.87
CA THR A 194 -0.85 -9.39 18.47
C THR A 194 0.23 -9.35 17.37
N ALA A 195 1.52 -9.26 17.75
CA ALA A 195 2.63 -9.39 16.80
C ALA A 195 2.52 -10.66 15.94
N GLU A 196 2.12 -11.79 16.53
CA GLU A 196 1.88 -13.02 15.80
C GLU A 196 0.68 -12.91 14.85
N GLY A 197 -0.40 -12.25 15.29
CA GLY A 197 -1.55 -11.92 14.43
C GLY A 197 -1.15 -11.10 13.20
N HIS A 198 -0.25 -10.13 13.36
CA HIS A 198 0.28 -9.35 12.24
C HIS A 198 1.10 -10.20 11.25
N ARG A 199 1.85 -11.20 11.70
CA ARG A 199 2.53 -12.17 10.82
C ARG A 199 1.53 -12.97 10.00
N VAL A 200 0.46 -13.47 10.63
CA VAL A 200 -0.61 -14.18 9.92
C VAL A 200 -1.30 -13.28 8.89
N ILE A 201 -1.54 -12.00 9.20
CA ILE A 201 -2.10 -11.04 8.22
C ILE A 201 -1.22 -10.99 6.97
N VAL A 202 0.11 -10.87 7.09
CA VAL A 202 1.00 -10.82 5.92
C VAL A 202 0.93 -12.10 5.09
N GLU A 203 0.87 -13.27 5.74
CA GLU A 203 0.74 -14.55 5.04
C GLU A 203 -0.56 -14.64 4.24
N ARG A 204 -1.68 -14.18 4.82
CA ARG A 204 -2.99 -14.16 4.17
C ARG A 204 -3.12 -13.09 3.09
N LEU A 205 -2.47 -11.94 3.27
CA LEU A 205 -2.45 -10.83 2.32
C LEU A 205 -1.63 -11.16 1.06
N TRP A 206 -0.53 -11.91 1.22
CA TRP A 206 0.45 -12.17 0.18
C TRP A 206 -0.13 -12.71 -1.14
N PRO A 207 -0.99 -13.74 -1.16
CA PRO A 207 -1.55 -14.25 -2.41
C PRO A 207 -2.40 -13.23 -3.16
N HIS A 208 -3.03 -12.28 -2.45
CA HIS A 208 -3.83 -11.21 -3.06
C HIS A 208 -2.97 -10.06 -3.58
N LEU A 209 -1.84 -9.76 -2.91
CA LEU A 209 -0.93 -8.69 -3.31
C LEU A 209 0.02 -9.11 -4.44
N ARG A 210 0.51 -10.34 -4.41
CA ARG A 210 1.54 -10.83 -5.35
C ARG A 210 1.20 -10.60 -6.84
N PRO A 211 -0.03 -10.78 -7.33
CA PRO A 211 -0.37 -10.51 -8.73
C PRO A 211 -0.24 -9.04 -9.14
N LEU A 212 -0.21 -8.11 -8.17
CA LEU A 212 -0.03 -6.69 -8.41
C LEU A 212 1.44 -6.27 -8.44
N LEU A 213 2.36 -7.12 -8.01
CA LEU A 213 3.78 -6.80 -7.94
C LEU A 213 4.44 -6.93 -9.31
N THR A 214 5.35 -6.00 -9.62
CA THR A 214 6.23 -6.06 -10.79
C THR A 214 7.68 -6.01 -10.33
N ARG A 215 8.57 -6.75 -10.98
CA ARG A 215 10.02 -6.76 -10.70
C ARG A 215 10.72 -5.57 -11.36
#